data_773e9b16cd2c9545ea6ef1d21d41c107
#
_entry.id   773e9b16cd2c9545ea6ef1d21d41c107
#
_cell.length_a   1.000
_cell.length_b   1.000
_cell.length_c   1.000
_cell.angle_alpha   90.00
_cell.angle_beta   90.00
_cell.angle_gamma   90.00
#
_symmetry.space_group_name_H-M   'P 1'
#
loop_
_entity.id
_entity.type
_entity.pdbx_description
1 polymer ?
#
loop_
_entity_poly.entity_id
_entity_poly.type
_entity_poly.pdbx_seq_one_letter_code
_entity_poly.pdbx_strand_id
1 'polypeptide(L)'
;CPKMKFMLTTDSIEAVKDADYVITTIRVGEDEMRAKDERIALSHGVLGQETTGASGLSFAMRSVPALAEYCELIKKFSKPNVKVFNFTNPAGVVSQTLRDMGYDFTYGICDAPSGMLRSFALMYGESPNDITGECYGLNHLSYFKSIKLKGREIMPELIENDEAYKKSDMRYFEKELLRDRGCVLNEYLYYFYYREKAVENILKADQTRGEQIRDINKSMTTELSQMDIENDFENCLKIFSKWYGMREGSYMASETGEKRTQPWHFDIYEEDDGGYAGVALKFIETAQSGTK
;
A
#
# COMPACT_ATOMS: atom_id res chain seq x y z
N CYS A 1 -5.54 -22.86 9.99
CA CYS A 1 -6.95 -23.16 10.26
C CYS A 1 -7.32 -24.51 9.62
N PRO A 2 -7.70 -25.56 10.37
CA PRO A 2 -7.91 -26.90 9.82
C PRO A 2 -9.12 -27.02 8.87
N LYS A 3 -9.91 -25.98 8.73
CA LYS A 3 -11.09 -25.94 7.84
C LYS A 3 -10.88 -25.14 6.55
N MET A 4 -9.74 -24.46 6.40
CA MET A 4 -9.45 -23.67 5.22
C MET A 4 -8.83 -24.56 4.14
N LYS A 5 -9.38 -24.47 2.93
CA LYS A 5 -8.82 -25.12 1.74
C LYS A 5 -8.13 -24.07 0.90
N PHE A 6 -6.89 -24.33 0.56
CA PHE A 6 -6.13 -23.51 -0.39
C PHE A 6 -6.08 -24.20 -1.75
N MET A 7 -6.20 -23.40 -2.78
CA MET A 7 -6.03 -23.83 -4.17
C MET A 7 -5.10 -22.82 -4.85
N LEU A 8 -4.10 -23.31 -5.55
CA LEU A 8 -3.22 -22.52 -6.38
C LEU A 8 -3.48 -22.89 -7.84
N THR A 9 -3.80 -21.91 -8.67
CA THR A 9 -4.06 -22.12 -10.10
C THR A 9 -3.57 -20.94 -10.91
N THR A 10 -3.20 -21.19 -12.16
CA THR A 10 -2.91 -20.16 -13.17
C THR A 10 -4.08 -19.95 -14.12
N ASP A 11 -5.17 -20.73 -13.97
CA ASP A 11 -6.41 -20.54 -14.72
C ASP A 11 -7.29 -19.50 -14.04
N SER A 12 -7.42 -18.34 -14.68
CA SER A 12 -8.21 -17.22 -14.15
C SER A 12 -9.70 -17.55 -13.98
N ILE A 13 -10.26 -18.42 -14.82
CA ILE A 13 -11.67 -18.84 -14.70
C ILE A 13 -11.84 -19.71 -13.47
N GLU A 14 -10.95 -20.68 -13.28
CA GLU A 14 -10.96 -21.54 -12.10
C GLU A 14 -10.79 -20.71 -10.82
N ALA A 15 -9.88 -19.72 -10.84
CA ALA A 15 -9.61 -18.86 -9.69
C ALA A 15 -10.83 -18.04 -9.24
N VAL A 16 -11.64 -17.53 -10.17
CA VAL A 16 -12.77 -16.65 -9.83
C VAL A 16 -14.11 -17.37 -9.76
N LYS A 17 -14.16 -18.65 -10.12
CA LYS A 17 -15.41 -19.42 -10.17
C LYS A 17 -16.07 -19.50 -8.80
N ASP A 18 -17.35 -19.13 -8.75
CA ASP A 18 -18.19 -19.13 -7.54
C ASP A 18 -17.62 -18.28 -6.38
N ALA A 19 -16.73 -17.33 -6.66
CA ALA A 19 -16.13 -16.45 -5.65
C ALA A 19 -17.16 -15.47 -5.08
N ASP A 20 -17.11 -15.27 -3.75
CA ASP A 20 -17.85 -14.21 -3.04
C ASP A 20 -17.05 -12.91 -3.03
N TYR A 21 -15.73 -13.03 -2.89
CA TYR A 21 -14.79 -11.93 -2.79
C TYR A 21 -13.55 -12.18 -3.65
N VAL A 22 -13.07 -11.15 -4.30
CA VAL A 22 -11.84 -11.19 -5.08
C VAL A 22 -10.93 -10.04 -4.63
N ILE A 23 -9.66 -10.32 -4.42
CA ILE A 23 -8.63 -9.31 -4.18
C ILE A 23 -7.73 -9.27 -5.41
N THR A 24 -7.57 -8.08 -5.99
CA THR A 24 -6.67 -7.89 -7.13
C THR A 24 -5.41 -7.14 -6.70
N THR A 25 -4.26 -7.76 -6.93
CA THR A 25 -2.93 -7.21 -6.59
C THR A 25 -1.94 -7.59 -7.67
N ILE A 26 -2.12 -7.03 -8.87
CA ILE A 26 -1.31 -7.34 -10.04
C ILE A 26 -0.35 -6.21 -10.39
N ARG A 27 0.74 -6.54 -11.06
CA ARG A 27 1.68 -5.59 -11.63
C ARG A 27 1.96 -5.94 -13.09
N VAL A 28 1.26 -5.27 -13.99
CA VAL A 28 1.44 -5.47 -15.44
C VAL A 28 2.78 -4.89 -15.88
N GLY A 29 3.63 -5.75 -16.48
CA GLY A 29 4.99 -5.41 -16.87
C GLY A 29 6.02 -5.56 -15.76
N GLU A 30 5.60 -6.11 -14.61
CA GLU A 30 6.48 -6.47 -13.49
C GLU A 30 7.30 -5.28 -12.95
N ASP A 31 8.33 -5.55 -12.16
CA ASP A 31 9.18 -4.50 -11.56
C ASP A 31 10.06 -3.80 -12.61
N GLU A 32 10.36 -4.45 -13.72
CA GLU A 32 11.12 -3.83 -14.82
C GLU A 32 10.39 -2.64 -15.43
N MET A 33 9.08 -2.74 -15.64
CA MET A 33 8.33 -1.61 -16.19
C MET A 33 8.15 -0.50 -15.16
N ARG A 34 8.05 -0.83 -13.88
CA ARG A 34 8.07 0.17 -12.81
C ARG A 34 9.37 0.98 -12.83
N ALA A 35 10.52 0.31 -12.84
CA ALA A 35 11.82 0.97 -12.89
C ALA A 35 11.97 1.88 -14.13
N LYS A 36 11.48 1.41 -15.29
CA LYS A 36 11.48 2.21 -16.53
C LYS A 36 10.57 3.44 -16.43
N ASP A 37 9.34 3.29 -15.92
CA ASP A 37 8.40 4.41 -15.76
C ASP A 37 9.00 5.50 -14.88
N GLU A 38 9.61 5.12 -13.75
CA GLU A 38 10.26 6.05 -12.84
C GLU A 38 11.43 6.78 -13.52
N ARG A 39 12.30 6.06 -14.23
CA ARG A 39 13.46 6.65 -14.94
C ARG A 39 13.06 7.55 -16.10
N ILE A 40 12.03 7.19 -16.86
CA ILE A 40 11.52 8.04 -17.96
C ILE A 40 11.05 9.37 -17.38
N ALA A 41 10.23 9.37 -16.35
CA ALA A 41 9.74 10.60 -15.74
C ALA A 41 10.90 11.46 -15.21
N LEU A 42 11.85 10.86 -14.49
CA LEU A 42 13.02 11.55 -13.94
C LEU A 42 13.92 12.14 -15.03
N SER A 43 14.06 11.48 -16.20
CA SER A 43 14.85 12.00 -17.32
C SER A 43 14.28 13.31 -17.90
N HIS A 44 13.01 13.59 -17.65
CA HIS A 44 12.33 14.83 -18.01
C HIS A 44 12.22 15.82 -16.83
N GLY A 45 12.91 15.58 -15.73
CA GLY A 45 12.89 16.46 -14.55
C GLY A 45 11.56 16.46 -13.80
N VAL A 46 10.72 15.42 -14.01
CA VAL A 46 9.47 15.25 -13.28
C VAL A 46 9.54 14.03 -12.34
N LEU A 47 8.67 14.01 -11.35
CA LEU A 47 8.65 12.95 -10.36
C LEU A 47 8.45 11.57 -11.01
N GLY A 48 9.39 10.66 -10.75
CA GLY A 48 9.30 9.24 -11.05
C GLY A 48 8.88 8.46 -9.81
N GLN A 49 7.58 8.18 -9.68
CA GLN A 49 7.00 7.44 -8.57
C GLN A 49 5.87 6.54 -9.07
N GLU A 50 5.75 5.35 -8.51
CA GLU A 50 4.87 4.27 -8.98
C GLU A 50 3.41 4.68 -9.15
N THR A 51 2.87 5.47 -8.22
CA THR A 51 1.42 5.67 -8.10
C THR A 51 0.97 7.09 -8.36
N THR A 52 1.90 8.03 -8.52
CA THR A 52 1.62 9.45 -8.71
C THR A 52 2.27 9.98 -9.97
N GLY A 53 1.68 11.04 -10.56
CA GLY A 53 2.23 11.73 -11.72
C GLY A 53 2.28 10.88 -12.99
N ALA A 54 3.27 11.18 -13.86
CA ALA A 54 3.40 10.57 -15.18
C ALA A 54 3.67 9.05 -15.11
N SER A 55 4.48 8.60 -14.16
CA SER A 55 4.78 7.18 -13.98
C SER A 55 3.55 6.40 -13.51
N GLY A 56 2.75 6.98 -12.60
CA GLY A 56 1.49 6.40 -12.18
C GLY A 56 0.48 6.28 -13.33
N LEU A 57 0.38 7.30 -14.18
CA LEU A 57 -0.46 7.23 -15.39
C LEU A 57 0.00 6.11 -16.33
N SER A 58 1.31 6.00 -16.59
CA SER A 58 1.88 4.93 -17.43
C SER A 58 1.53 3.54 -16.87
N PHE A 59 1.61 3.36 -15.56
CA PHE A 59 1.22 2.11 -14.92
C PHE A 59 -0.30 1.85 -15.03
N ALA A 60 -1.13 2.86 -14.83
CA ALA A 60 -2.58 2.74 -14.99
C ALA A 60 -2.98 2.31 -16.40
N MET A 61 -2.34 2.87 -17.43
CA MET A 61 -2.61 2.51 -18.83
C MET A 61 -2.34 1.03 -19.14
N ARG A 62 -1.49 0.36 -18.38
CA ARG A 62 -1.26 -1.09 -18.49
C ARG A 62 -2.18 -1.90 -17.57
N SER A 63 -2.43 -1.40 -16.37
CA SER A 63 -3.19 -2.12 -15.35
C SER A 63 -4.69 -2.14 -15.62
N VAL A 64 -5.25 -1.03 -16.09
CA VAL A 64 -6.70 -0.91 -16.33
C VAL A 64 -7.21 -1.92 -17.35
N PRO A 65 -6.62 -2.09 -18.54
CA PRO A 65 -7.09 -3.10 -19.50
C PRO A 65 -7.06 -4.52 -18.92
N ALA A 66 -5.99 -4.91 -18.25
CA ALA A 66 -5.87 -6.23 -17.65
C ALA A 66 -6.91 -6.47 -16.54
N LEU A 67 -7.16 -5.46 -15.70
CA LEU A 67 -8.18 -5.56 -14.66
C LEU A 67 -9.60 -5.55 -15.24
N ALA A 68 -9.86 -4.84 -16.33
CA ALA A 68 -11.13 -4.90 -17.03
C ALA A 68 -11.41 -6.32 -17.57
N GLU A 69 -10.39 -6.99 -18.13
CA GLU A 69 -10.52 -8.41 -18.55
C GLU A 69 -10.86 -9.31 -17.36
N TYR A 70 -10.19 -9.14 -16.21
CA TYR A 70 -10.55 -9.88 -14.99
C TYR A 70 -11.97 -9.55 -14.50
N CYS A 71 -12.40 -8.29 -14.56
CA CYS A 71 -13.76 -7.91 -14.19
C CYS A 71 -14.81 -8.59 -15.07
N GLU A 72 -14.56 -8.77 -16.37
CA GLU A 72 -15.46 -9.53 -17.25
C GLU A 72 -15.52 -11.02 -16.85
N LEU A 73 -14.38 -11.64 -16.51
CA LEU A 73 -14.37 -13.03 -16.02
C LEU A 73 -15.10 -13.15 -14.68
N ILE A 74 -14.85 -12.23 -13.75
CA ILE A 74 -15.52 -12.19 -12.44
C ILE A 74 -17.01 -12.04 -12.61
N LYS A 75 -17.48 -11.09 -13.41
CA LYS A 75 -18.89 -10.87 -13.70
C LYS A 75 -19.60 -12.12 -14.27
N LYS A 76 -18.87 -12.91 -15.05
CA LYS A 76 -19.42 -14.09 -15.73
C LYS A 76 -19.39 -15.36 -14.86
N PHE A 77 -18.36 -15.54 -14.04
CA PHE A 77 -18.08 -16.82 -13.38
C PHE A 77 -18.17 -16.79 -11.86
N SER A 78 -18.15 -15.61 -11.24
CA SER A 78 -18.30 -15.49 -9.79
C SER A 78 -19.77 -15.43 -9.38
N LYS A 79 -20.03 -15.41 -8.07
CA LYS A 79 -21.40 -15.27 -7.56
C LYS A 79 -22.00 -13.90 -7.91
N PRO A 80 -23.33 -13.78 -8.01
CA PRO A 80 -24.00 -12.53 -8.44
C PRO A 80 -23.67 -11.30 -7.58
N ASN A 81 -23.35 -11.49 -6.30
CA ASN A 81 -23.06 -10.42 -5.35
C ASN A 81 -21.56 -10.29 -5.05
N VAL A 82 -20.71 -10.78 -5.94
CA VAL A 82 -19.26 -10.71 -5.77
C VAL A 82 -18.79 -9.27 -5.53
N LYS A 83 -17.78 -9.11 -4.67
CA LYS A 83 -17.10 -7.84 -4.44
C LYS A 83 -15.62 -7.99 -4.75
N VAL A 84 -15.08 -7.00 -5.46
CA VAL A 84 -13.67 -6.95 -5.84
C VAL A 84 -12.97 -5.84 -5.06
N PHE A 85 -11.95 -6.18 -4.31
CA PHE A 85 -11.09 -5.24 -3.59
C PHE A 85 -9.78 -5.08 -4.35
N ASN A 86 -9.60 -3.89 -4.93
CA ASN A 86 -8.46 -3.60 -5.77
C ASN A 86 -7.34 -2.91 -4.99
N PHE A 87 -6.19 -3.59 -4.84
CA PHE A 87 -4.92 -3.04 -4.39
C PHE A 87 -3.97 -2.67 -5.53
N THR A 88 -4.30 -3.03 -6.78
CA THR A 88 -3.45 -2.69 -7.92
C THR A 88 -3.37 -1.18 -8.08
N ASN A 89 -2.15 -0.69 -8.07
CA ASN A 89 -1.85 0.73 -8.20
C ASN A 89 -1.89 1.21 -9.68
N PRO A 90 -2.14 2.49 -9.89
CA PRO A 90 -2.59 3.52 -8.93
C PRO A 90 -4.05 3.29 -8.53
N ALA A 91 -4.28 2.88 -7.28
CA ALA A 91 -5.60 2.37 -6.86
C ALA A 91 -6.75 3.34 -7.10
N GLY A 92 -6.54 4.64 -6.92
CA GLY A 92 -7.56 5.66 -7.18
C GLY A 92 -7.97 5.73 -8.65
N VAL A 93 -6.97 5.82 -9.56
CA VAL A 93 -7.22 5.88 -11.02
C VAL A 93 -7.86 4.59 -11.53
N VAL A 94 -7.29 3.45 -11.15
CA VAL A 94 -7.80 2.12 -11.54
C VAL A 94 -9.25 1.94 -11.10
N SER A 95 -9.54 2.19 -9.83
CA SER A 95 -10.87 1.96 -9.28
C SER A 95 -11.92 2.91 -9.87
N GLN A 96 -11.58 4.18 -10.08
CA GLN A 96 -12.47 5.13 -10.75
C GLN A 96 -12.77 4.66 -12.17
N THR A 97 -11.73 4.31 -12.94
CA THR A 97 -11.89 3.88 -14.33
C THR A 97 -12.74 2.61 -14.45
N LEU A 98 -12.50 1.61 -13.59
CA LEU A 98 -13.32 0.38 -13.59
C LEU A 98 -14.79 0.67 -13.29
N ARG A 99 -15.09 1.56 -12.36
CA ARG A 99 -16.47 1.98 -12.06
C ARG A 99 -17.09 2.75 -13.23
N ASP A 100 -16.34 3.65 -13.87
CA ASP A 100 -16.79 4.39 -15.06
C ASP A 100 -17.07 3.44 -16.26
N MET A 101 -16.39 2.29 -16.32
CA MET A 101 -16.66 1.20 -17.25
C MET A 101 -17.88 0.34 -16.87
N GLY A 102 -18.52 0.60 -15.72
CA GLY A 102 -19.72 -0.11 -15.25
C GLY A 102 -19.44 -1.33 -14.35
N TYR A 103 -18.24 -1.46 -13.79
CA TYR A 103 -17.93 -2.51 -12.82
C TYR A 103 -18.16 -2.02 -11.38
N ASP A 104 -19.43 -1.77 -11.02
CA ASP A 104 -19.84 -1.18 -9.72
C ASP A 104 -19.52 -2.04 -8.50
N PHE A 105 -19.18 -3.31 -8.71
CA PHE A 105 -18.75 -4.24 -7.68
C PHE A 105 -17.27 -4.10 -7.27
N THR A 106 -16.55 -3.13 -7.82
CA THR A 106 -15.12 -2.88 -7.54
C THR A 106 -14.93 -1.77 -6.51
N TYR A 107 -14.00 -1.99 -5.59
CA TYR A 107 -13.62 -1.06 -4.53
C TYR A 107 -12.11 -0.93 -4.46
N GLY A 108 -11.58 0.30 -4.58
CA GLY A 108 -10.16 0.56 -4.35
C GLY A 108 -9.87 0.60 -2.86
N ILE A 109 -8.86 -0.12 -2.42
CA ILE A 109 -8.42 -0.13 -1.03
C ILE A 109 -6.91 0.14 -0.93
N CYS A 110 -6.52 0.74 0.19
CA CYS A 110 -5.14 1.07 0.53
C CYS A 110 -4.97 0.93 2.05
N ASP A 111 -3.80 0.50 2.48
CA ASP A 111 -3.46 0.31 3.88
C ASP A 111 -2.79 1.53 4.53
N ALA A 112 -2.31 2.51 3.77
CA ALA A 112 -1.59 3.66 4.31
C ALA A 112 -2.37 4.44 5.40
N PRO A 113 -3.66 4.81 5.22
CA PRO A 113 -4.40 5.48 6.27
C PRO A 113 -4.61 4.61 7.52
N SER A 114 -4.92 3.33 7.35
CA SER A 114 -5.13 2.41 8.48
C SER A 114 -3.83 2.11 9.22
N GLY A 115 -2.72 1.95 8.49
CA GLY A 115 -1.39 1.77 9.05
C GLY A 115 -0.94 2.96 9.90
N MET A 116 -1.23 4.19 9.45
CA MET A 116 -0.96 5.40 10.21
C MET A 116 -1.75 5.45 11.52
N LEU A 117 -3.07 5.20 11.47
CA LEU A 117 -3.91 5.14 12.67
C LEU A 117 -3.41 4.08 13.64
N ARG A 118 -3.11 2.88 13.13
CA ARG A 118 -2.54 1.79 13.94
C ARG A 118 -1.25 2.23 14.64
N SER A 119 -0.34 2.84 13.92
CA SER A 119 0.92 3.35 14.48
C SER A 119 0.66 4.33 15.63
N PHE A 120 -0.30 5.24 15.48
CA PHE A 120 -0.67 6.15 16.56
C PHE A 120 -1.26 5.42 17.77
N ALA A 121 -2.16 4.45 17.58
CA ALA A 121 -2.72 3.68 18.70
C ALA A 121 -1.60 2.98 19.50
N LEU A 122 -0.68 2.31 18.81
CA LEU A 122 0.45 1.62 19.43
C LEU A 122 1.39 2.58 20.18
N MET A 123 1.61 3.80 19.68
CA MET A 123 2.40 4.83 20.37
C MET A 123 1.77 5.25 21.70
N TYR A 124 0.45 5.19 21.81
CA TYR A 124 -0.29 5.45 23.05
C TYR A 124 -0.45 4.20 23.92
N GLY A 125 0.09 3.04 23.52
CA GLY A 125 -0.06 1.76 24.23
C GLY A 125 -1.47 1.20 24.15
N GLU A 126 -2.23 1.56 23.12
CA GLU A 126 -3.63 1.20 22.95
C GLU A 126 -3.85 0.24 21.77
N SER A 127 -4.99 -0.43 21.75
CA SER A 127 -5.36 -1.32 20.66
C SER A 127 -5.62 -0.53 19.36
N PRO A 128 -5.20 -1.04 18.20
CA PRO A 128 -5.59 -0.48 16.90
C PRO A 128 -7.11 -0.41 16.67
N ASN A 129 -7.90 -1.19 17.42
CA ASN A 129 -9.36 -1.12 17.35
C ASN A 129 -9.97 0.05 18.14
N ASP A 130 -9.19 0.72 18.99
CA ASP A 130 -9.63 1.84 19.82
C ASP A 130 -9.44 3.21 19.12
N ILE A 131 -8.82 3.21 17.93
CA ILE A 131 -8.57 4.44 17.17
C ILE A 131 -9.46 4.52 15.94
N THR A 132 -9.95 5.71 15.66
CA THR A 132 -10.71 6.03 14.44
C THR A 132 -10.21 7.31 13.84
N GLY A 133 -10.36 7.49 12.52
CA GLY A 133 -9.95 8.71 11.84
C GLY A 133 -10.92 9.09 10.71
N GLU A 134 -11.16 10.39 10.58
CA GLU A 134 -11.86 10.94 9.42
C GLU A 134 -10.84 11.35 8.36
N CYS A 135 -10.69 10.51 7.34
CA CYS A 135 -9.79 10.74 6.22
C CYS A 135 -10.58 11.29 5.03
N TYR A 136 -10.05 12.31 4.37
CA TYR A 136 -10.63 12.88 3.14
C TYR A 136 -9.57 13.14 2.08
N GLY A 137 -9.99 13.22 0.82
CA GLY A 137 -9.12 13.41 -0.33
C GLY A 137 -9.14 12.21 -1.28
N LEU A 138 -8.09 12.08 -2.08
CA LEU A 138 -7.90 10.97 -3.00
C LEU A 138 -6.88 9.97 -2.43
N ASN A 139 -6.86 8.75 -2.96
CA ASN A 139 -5.81 7.81 -2.63
C ASN A 139 -4.42 8.46 -2.86
N HIS A 140 -3.54 8.36 -1.89
CA HIS A 140 -2.21 8.98 -1.85
C HIS A 140 -2.20 10.53 -1.92
N LEU A 141 -3.36 11.16 -1.80
CA LEU A 141 -3.51 12.62 -1.70
C LEU A 141 -4.60 12.92 -0.68
N SER A 142 -4.39 12.50 0.56
CA SER A 142 -5.40 12.51 1.61
C SER A 142 -4.90 13.11 2.92
N TYR A 143 -5.86 13.54 3.74
CA TYR A 143 -5.67 14.25 4.97
C TYR A 143 -6.55 13.65 6.06
N PHE A 144 -6.05 13.55 7.29
CA PHE A 144 -6.89 13.29 8.44
C PHE A 144 -7.39 14.59 9.03
N LYS A 145 -8.71 14.74 9.04
CA LYS A 145 -9.42 15.89 9.62
C LYS A 145 -9.67 15.72 11.12
N SER A 146 -9.79 14.48 11.58
CA SER A 146 -10.01 14.11 12.98
C SER A 146 -9.39 12.75 13.23
N ILE A 147 -8.76 12.59 14.39
CA ILE A 147 -8.27 11.30 14.88
C ILE A 147 -8.73 11.16 16.33
N LYS A 148 -9.48 10.10 16.60
CA LYS A 148 -10.04 9.83 17.93
C LYS A 148 -9.51 8.53 18.49
N LEU A 149 -9.01 8.57 19.72
CA LEU A 149 -8.60 7.41 20.51
C LEU A 149 -9.59 7.20 21.63
N LYS A 150 -10.24 6.05 21.67
CA LYS A 150 -11.35 5.76 22.62
C LYS A 150 -12.42 6.86 22.64
N GLY A 151 -12.75 7.39 21.46
CA GLY A 151 -13.73 8.46 21.26
C GLY A 151 -13.24 9.87 21.59
N ARG A 152 -12.04 10.06 22.17
CA ARG A 152 -11.43 11.36 22.44
C ARG A 152 -10.64 11.86 21.23
N GLU A 153 -10.89 13.11 20.82
CA GLU A 153 -10.08 13.75 19.77
C GLU A 153 -8.64 13.94 20.23
N ILE A 154 -7.68 13.48 19.44
CA ILE A 154 -6.25 13.54 19.76
C ILE A 154 -5.42 14.27 18.68
N MET A 155 -5.99 14.69 17.58
CA MET A 155 -5.27 15.34 16.47
C MET A 155 -4.41 16.51 16.90
N PRO A 156 -4.93 17.51 17.68
CA PRO A 156 -4.10 18.65 18.12
C PRO A 156 -2.91 18.20 18.97
N GLU A 157 -3.15 17.23 19.86
CA GLU A 157 -2.12 16.65 20.73
C GLU A 157 -1.05 15.90 19.92
N LEU A 158 -1.46 15.12 18.90
CA LEU A 158 -0.54 14.40 18.01
C LEU A 158 0.41 15.35 17.28
N ILE A 159 -0.10 16.45 16.74
CA ILE A 159 0.70 17.44 16.00
C ILE A 159 1.75 18.08 16.91
N GLU A 160 1.43 18.32 18.16
CA GLU A 160 2.34 18.92 19.13
C GLU A 160 3.31 17.91 19.78
N ASN A 161 2.98 16.63 19.76
CA ASN A 161 3.78 15.59 20.38
C ASN A 161 5.05 15.29 19.55
N ASP A 162 6.21 15.69 20.10
CA ASP A 162 7.51 15.52 19.43
C ASP A 162 7.90 14.06 19.22
N GLU A 163 7.49 13.16 20.10
CA GLU A 163 7.76 11.73 19.97
C GLU A 163 6.91 11.11 18.86
N ALA A 164 5.62 11.39 18.84
CA ALA A 164 4.72 10.98 17.78
C ALA A 164 5.17 11.52 16.41
N TYR A 165 5.58 12.80 16.35
CA TYR A 165 6.13 13.41 15.16
C TYR A 165 7.36 12.66 14.64
N LYS A 166 8.34 12.38 15.50
CA LYS A 166 9.60 11.72 15.10
C LYS A 166 9.42 10.25 14.70
N LYS A 167 8.48 9.56 15.32
CA LYS A 167 8.26 8.12 15.13
C LYS A 167 7.23 7.79 14.03
N SER A 168 6.50 8.77 13.53
CA SER A 168 5.50 8.57 12.46
C SER A 168 5.92 9.26 11.15
N ASP A 169 5.12 9.10 10.11
CA ASP A 169 5.33 9.73 8.81
C ASP A 169 5.09 11.26 8.84
N MET A 170 4.59 11.80 9.95
CA MET A 170 4.55 13.25 10.16
C MET A 170 5.93 13.90 10.03
N ARG A 171 7.01 13.17 10.35
CA ARG A 171 8.41 13.66 10.25
C ARG A 171 8.84 14.06 8.82
N TYR A 172 8.13 13.58 7.80
CA TYR A 172 8.40 13.98 6.41
C TYR A 172 7.98 15.41 6.09
N PHE A 173 7.17 16.02 6.94
CA PHE A 173 6.62 17.36 6.78
C PHE A 173 7.17 18.30 7.85
N GLU A 174 7.33 19.57 7.51
CA GLU A 174 7.64 20.57 8.51
C GLU A 174 6.49 20.69 9.51
N LYS A 175 6.81 20.78 10.81
CA LYS A 175 5.82 20.80 11.88
C LYS A 175 4.88 22.02 11.78
N GLU A 176 5.41 23.14 11.27
CA GLU A 176 4.66 24.34 10.96
C GLU A 176 3.56 24.07 9.91
N LEU A 177 3.85 23.28 8.88
CA LEU A 177 2.85 22.92 7.87
C LEU A 177 1.70 22.11 8.50
N LEU A 178 1.98 21.17 9.39
CA LEU A 178 0.96 20.38 10.10
C LEU A 178 0.11 21.29 10.99
N ARG A 179 0.73 22.22 11.70
CA ARG A 179 0.04 23.23 12.55
C ARG A 179 -0.86 24.14 11.75
N ASP A 180 -0.36 24.70 10.66
CA ASP A 180 -1.11 25.61 9.78
C ASP A 180 -2.32 24.92 9.15
N ARG A 181 -2.19 23.65 8.80
CA ARG A 181 -3.27 22.85 8.24
C ARG A 181 -4.22 22.29 9.30
N GLY A 182 -3.76 22.16 10.54
CA GLY A 182 -4.51 21.53 11.63
C GLY A 182 -4.92 20.10 11.34
N CYS A 183 -4.09 19.36 10.58
CA CYS A 183 -4.39 18.00 10.14
C CYS A 183 -3.11 17.18 9.98
N VAL A 184 -3.26 15.85 10.05
CA VAL A 184 -2.20 14.91 9.72
C VAL A 184 -2.29 14.55 8.24
N LEU A 185 -1.14 14.58 7.57
CA LEU A 185 -1.01 14.37 6.15
C LEU A 185 -0.63 12.91 5.84
N ASN A 186 -1.22 12.35 4.79
CA ASN A 186 -0.72 11.11 4.22
C ASN A 186 0.71 11.32 3.70
N GLU A 187 1.59 10.35 3.88
CA GLU A 187 3.00 10.43 3.53
C GLU A 187 3.27 10.74 2.05
N TYR A 188 2.38 10.31 1.16
CA TYR A 188 2.49 10.60 -0.27
C TYR A 188 2.27 12.08 -0.62
N LEU A 189 1.68 12.87 0.30
CA LEU A 189 1.62 14.34 0.13
C LEU A 189 3.02 14.98 0.12
N TYR A 190 4.05 14.25 0.54
CA TYR A 190 5.44 14.66 0.37
C TYR A 190 5.74 15.00 -1.09
N TYR A 191 5.25 14.22 -2.04
CA TYR A 191 5.41 14.44 -3.48
C TYR A 191 4.64 15.66 -4.01
N PHE A 192 3.66 16.12 -3.27
CA PHE A 192 2.91 17.33 -3.60
C PHE A 192 3.58 18.59 -3.02
N TYR A 193 3.91 18.56 -1.72
CA TYR A 193 4.46 19.71 -1.01
C TYR A 193 5.95 19.93 -1.28
N TYR A 194 6.71 18.86 -1.50
CA TYR A 194 8.18 18.88 -1.66
C TYR A 194 8.62 18.22 -2.96
N ARG A 195 7.87 18.41 -4.04
CA ARG A 195 8.10 17.76 -5.34
C ARG A 195 9.51 17.95 -5.86
N GLU A 196 10.00 19.19 -5.90
CA GLU A 196 11.32 19.53 -6.41
C GLU A 196 12.42 18.86 -5.59
N LYS A 197 12.27 18.87 -4.27
CA LYS A 197 13.19 18.20 -3.34
C LYS A 197 13.18 16.69 -3.53
N ALA A 198 12.00 16.09 -3.72
CA ALA A 198 11.88 14.66 -3.99
C ALA A 198 12.60 14.27 -5.28
N VAL A 199 12.38 15.01 -6.38
CA VAL A 199 13.05 14.77 -7.67
C VAL A 199 14.56 14.91 -7.52
N GLU A 200 15.05 15.98 -6.88
CA GLU A 200 16.47 16.20 -6.65
C GLU A 200 17.10 15.05 -5.84
N ASN A 201 16.46 14.61 -4.77
CA ASN A 201 16.93 13.51 -3.93
C ASN A 201 16.98 12.19 -4.68
N ILE A 202 15.93 11.84 -5.44
CA ILE A 202 15.88 10.60 -6.22
C ILE A 202 16.95 10.61 -7.32
N LEU A 203 17.20 11.77 -7.97
CA LEU A 203 18.25 11.88 -8.99
C LEU A 203 19.67 11.74 -8.41
N LYS A 204 19.87 12.06 -7.14
CA LYS A 204 21.14 11.87 -6.42
C LYS A 204 21.31 10.47 -5.85
N ALA A 205 20.23 9.71 -5.73
CA ALA A 205 20.28 8.35 -5.22
C ALA A 205 20.85 7.38 -6.27
N ASP A 206 21.56 6.35 -5.82
CA ASP A 206 22.14 5.32 -6.69
C ASP A 206 21.04 4.57 -7.45
N GLN A 207 19.88 4.36 -6.82
CA GLN A 207 18.74 3.63 -7.37
C GLN A 207 17.44 4.36 -7.06
N THR A 208 16.48 4.28 -8.01
CA THR A 208 15.09 4.64 -7.73
C THR A 208 14.43 3.59 -6.85
N ARG A 209 13.27 3.92 -6.29
CA ARG A 209 12.50 2.95 -5.50
C ARG A 209 12.12 1.72 -6.33
N GLY A 210 11.75 1.88 -7.59
CA GLY A 210 11.42 0.78 -8.50
C GLY A 210 12.61 -0.15 -8.75
N GLU A 211 13.80 0.40 -8.91
CA GLU A 211 15.03 -0.37 -9.07
C GLU A 211 15.38 -1.15 -7.79
N GLN A 212 15.25 -0.52 -6.63
CA GLN A 212 15.46 -1.19 -5.33
C GLN A 212 14.50 -2.37 -5.14
N ILE A 213 13.22 -2.16 -5.39
CA ILE A 213 12.19 -3.22 -5.26
C ILE A 213 12.46 -4.36 -6.23
N ARG A 214 12.78 -4.04 -7.49
CA ARG A 214 13.14 -5.06 -8.50
C ARG A 214 14.30 -5.94 -8.01
N ASP A 215 15.36 -5.33 -7.52
CA ASP A 215 16.56 -6.06 -7.10
C ASP A 215 16.32 -6.85 -5.81
N ILE A 216 15.54 -6.34 -4.86
CA ILE A 216 15.09 -7.06 -3.67
C ILE A 216 14.24 -8.27 -4.06
N ASN A 217 13.22 -8.10 -4.91
CA ASN A 217 12.35 -9.19 -5.32
C ASN A 217 13.12 -10.27 -6.10
N LYS A 218 14.04 -9.88 -6.98
CA LYS A 218 14.91 -10.79 -7.71
C LYS A 218 15.78 -11.60 -6.76
N SER A 219 16.40 -10.96 -5.79
CA SER A 219 17.26 -11.64 -4.81
C SER A 219 16.45 -12.59 -3.92
N MET A 220 15.31 -12.16 -3.42
CA MET A 220 14.40 -12.97 -2.62
C MET A 220 13.94 -14.21 -3.39
N THR A 221 13.47 -14.04 -4.63
CA THR A 221 13.01 -15.13 -5.47
C THR A 221 14.15 -16.11 -5.79
N THR A 222 15.36 -15.58 -6.03
CA THR A 222 16.53 -16.43 -6.29
C THR A 222 16.90 -17.27 -5.07
N GLU A 223 16.93 -16.69 -3.86
CA GLU A 223 17.19 -17.45 -2.62
C GLU A 223 16.09 -18.50 -2.38
N LEU A 224 14.81 -18.12 -2.49
CA LEU A 224 13.68 -19.03 -2.25
C LEU A 224 13.61 -20.17 -3.29
N SER A 225 13.99 -19.93 -4.54
CA SER A 225 13.98 -20.97 -5.58
C SER A 225 14.99 -22.11 -5.35
N GLN A 226 15.94 -21.91 -4.44
CA GLN A 226 16.93 -22.91 -4.05
C GLN A 226 16.51 -23.71 -2.82
N MET A 227 15.36 -23.36 -2.22
CA MET A 227 14.87 -23.97 -0.99
C MET A 227 13.86 -25.09 -1.27
N ASP A 228 13.83 -26.08 -0.41
CA ASP A 228 12.75 -27.06 -0.33
C ASP A 228 11.63 -26.50 0.57
N ILE A 229 10.67 -25.81 -0.07
CA ILE A 229 9.61 -25.09 0.65
C ILE A 229 8.76 -26.04 1.51
N GLU A 230 8.56 -27.28 1.08
CA GLU A 230 7.73 -28.25 1.80
C GLU A 230 8.42 -28.76 3.08
N ASN A 231 9.74 -28.95 3.04
CA ASN A 231 10.49 -29.50 4.16
C ASN A 231 11.26 -28.46 4.98
N ASP A 232 11.44 -27.23 4.48
CA ASP A 232 12.22 -26.16 5.13
C ASP A 232 11.49 -24.82 5.18
N PHE A 233 10.20 -24.89 5.46
CA PHE A 233 9.30 -23.73 5.46
C PHE A 233 9.76 -22.60 6.41
N GLU A 234 10.26 -22.95 7.59
CA GLU A 234 10.74 -21.94 8.58
C GLU A 234 11.93 -21.11 8.05
N ASN A 235 12.84 -21.73 7.32
CA ASN A 235 13.94 -20.97 6.72
C ASN A 235 13.48 -20.16 5.50
N CYS A 236 12.49 -20.64 4.76
CA CYS A 236 11.84 -19.83 3.71
C CYS A 236 11.19 -18.57 4.30
N LEU A 237 10.51 -18.65 5.45
CA LEU A 237 9.96 -17.49 6.14
C LEU A 237 11.05 -16.51 6.60
N LYS A 238 12.19 -16.99 7.08
CA LYS A 238 13.32 -16.12 7.45
C LYS A 238 13.88 -15.37 6.24
N ILE A 239 14.01 -16.05 5.09
CA ILE A 239 14.43 -15.42 3.82
C ILE A 239 13.42 -14.35 3.43
N PHE A 240 12.13 -14.66 3.46
CA PHE A 240 11.07 -13.70 3.16
C PHE A 240 11.13 -12.49 4.11
N SER A 241 11.17 -12.72 5.42
CA SER A 241 11.23 -11.66 6.43
C SER A 241 12.46 -10.75 6.26
N LYS A 242 13.63 -11.33 5.95
CA LYS A 242 14.85 -10.59 5.64
C LYS A 242 14.65 -9.60 4.49
N TRP A 243 14.16 -10.08 3.36
CA TRP A 243 14.02 -9.25 2.16
C TRP A 243 12.86 -8.28 2.25
N TYR A 244 11.76 -8.69 2.88
CA TYR A 244 10.64 -7.79 3.14
C TYR A 244 11.02 -6.68 4.12
N GLY A 245 11.78 -7.00 5.16
CA GLY A 245 12.33 -6.01 6.08
C GLY A 245 13.26 -4.99 5.39
N MET A 246 14.06 -5.42 4.42
CA MET A 246 14.85 -4.50 3.58
C MET A 246 13.96 -3.58 2.73
N ARG A 247 12.89 -4.11 2.16
CA ARG A 247 11.92 -3.34 1.40
C ARG A 247 11.28 -2.24 2.25
N GLU A 248 10.77 -2.61 3.43
CA GLU A 248 10.13 -1.66 4.35
C GLU A 248 11.15 -0.67 4.93
N GLY A 249 12.35 -1.15 5.28
CA GLY A 249 13.44 -0.33 5.77
C GLY A 249 13.92 0.77 4.81
N SER A 250 13.71 0.61 3.51
CA SER A 250 14.08 1.59 2.48
C SER A 250 12.91 2.47 1.99
N TYR A 251 11.71 2.32 2.60
CA TYR A 251 10.53 3.10 2.20
C TYR A 251 10.74 4.61 2.40
N MET A 252 10.43 5.41 1.40
CA MET A 252 10.61 6.87 1.36
C MET A 252 12.06 7.38 1.54
N ALA A 253 13.07 6.51 1.65
CA ALA A 253 14.43 6.92 1.94
C ALA A 253 15.07 7.70 0.78
N SER A 254 14.91 7.25 -0.45
CA SER A 254 15.45 7.93 -1.63
C SER A 254 14.79 9.29 -1.85
N GLU A 255 13.50 9.38 -1.63
CA GLU A 255 12.67 10.56 -1.86
C GLU A 255 12.93 11.66 -0.84
N THR A 256 13.04 11.28 0.44
CA THR A 256 13.26 12.24 1.53
C THR A 256 14.73 12.59 1.74
N GLY A 257 15.63 11.77 1.20
CA GLY A 257 17.08 11.85 1.46
C GLY A 257 17.44 11.39 2.87
N GLU A 258 16.53 10.79 3.61
CA GLU A 258 16.80 10.23 4.92
C GLU A 258 17.50 8.87 4.79
N LYS A 259 18.56 8.69 5.55
CA LYS A 259 19.15 7.36 5.75
C LYS A 259 18.46 6.71 6.94
N ARG A 260 17.68 5.65 6.70
CA ARG A 260 17.20 4.82 7.79
C ARG A 260 18.39 4.09 8.41
N THR A 261 18.64 4.37 9.67
CA THR A 261 19.82 3.87 10.39
C THR A 261 19.61 2.51 11.05
N GLN A 262 18.39 2.02 11.06
CA GLN A 262 18.07 0.73 11.67
C GLN A 262 17.42 -0.22 10.65
N PRO A 263 17.84 -1.49 10.60
CA PRO A 263 17.14 -2.49 9.82
C PRO A 263 15.71 -2.61 10.35
N TRP A 264 14.75 -2.61 9.42
CA TRP A 264 13.37 -2.87 9.77
C TRP A 264 13.22 -4.35 10.13
N HIS A 265 12.81 -4.64 11.35
CA HIS A 265 12.44 -5.98 11.74
C HIS A 265 11.05 -6.28 11.19
N PHE A 266 10.94 -7.32 10.40
CA PHE A 266 9.67 -7.85 9.91
C PHE A 266 9.56 -9.30 10.35
N ASP A 267 8.52 -9.61 11.10
CA ASP A 267 8.14 -10.98 11.44
C ASP A 267 6.70 -11.22 11.01
N ILE A 268 6.51 -12.18 10.11
CA ILE A 268 5.18 -12.49 9.57
C ILE A 268 4.22 -13.00 10.66
N TYR A 269 4.72 -13.54 11.75
CA TYR A 269 3.91 -13.99 12.89
C TYR A 269 3.49 -12.85 13.82
N GLU A 270 4.16 -11.70 13.74
CA GLU A 270 3.82 -10.48 14.47
C GLU A 270 2.90 -9.56 13.66
N GLU A 271 2.74 -9.82 12.36
CA GLU A 271 1.78 -9.11 11.53
C GLU A 271 0.36 -9.42 11.96
N ASP A 272 -0.37 -8.36 12.28
CA ASP A 272 -1.77 -8.44 12.67
C ASP A 272 -2.72 -8.06 11.53
N ASP A 273 -3.97 -7.72 11.89
CA ASP A 273 -5.04 -7.31 10.98
C ASP A 273 -4.79 -5.96 10.27
N GLY A 274 -3.60 -5.36 10.38
CA GLY A 274 -3.27 -4.06 9.80
C GLY A 274 -2.86 -4.08 8.34
N GLY A 275 -2.47 -5.25 7.80
CA GLY A 275 -2.02 -5.39 6.41
C GLY A 275 -3.17 -5.45 5.40
N TYR A 276 -2.83 -5.68 4.13
CA TYR A 276 -3.79 -5.70 3.01
C TYR A 276 -4.98 -6.63 3.24
N ALA A 277 -4.74 -7.84 3.74
CA ALA A 277 -5.80 -8.80 4.03
C ALA A 277 -6.72 -8.30 5.14
N GLY A 278 -6.16 -7.70 6.19
CA GLY A 278 -6.94 -7.13 7.29
C GLY A 278 -7.83 -5.97 6.85
N VAL A 279 -7.34 -5.08 5.98
CA VAL A 279 -8.16 -4.01 5.39
C VAL A 279 -9.33 -4.61 4.60
N ALA A 280 -9.09 -5.61 3.75
CA ALA A 280 -10.14 -6.27 2.99
C ALA A 280 -11.17 -6.95 3.90
N LEU A 281 -10.71 -7.65 4.95
CA LEU A 281 -11.59 -8.31 5.92
C LEU A 281 -12.49 -7.32 6.65
N LYS A 282 -11.98 -6.17 7.10
CA LYS A 282 -12.79 -5.11 7.74
C LYS A 282 -13.87 -4.58 6.81
N PHE A 283 -13.58 -4.41 5.52
CA PHE A 283 -14.60 -4.04 4.53
C PHE A 283 -15.66 -5.12 4.37
N ILE A 284 -15.26 -6.39 4.34
CA ILE A 284 -16.19 -7.54 4.24
C ILE A 284 -17.11 -7.58 5.46
N GLU A 285 -16.56 -7.49 6.67
CA GLU A 285 -17.31 -7.48 7.93
C GLU A 285 -18.31 -6.32 7.99
N THR A 286 -17.87 -5.11 7.61
CA THR A 286 -18.74 -3.93 7.54
C THR A 286 -19.88 -4.13 6.54
N ALA A 287 -19.57 -4.67 5.36
CA ALA A 287 -20.56 -4.94 4.33
C ALA A 287 -21.59 -6.02 4.75
N GLN A 288 -21.16 -7.02 5.53
CA GLN A 288 -22.03 -8.08 6.05
C GLN A 288 -22.88 -7.61 7.23
N SER A 289 -22.35 -6.77 8.11
CA SER A 289 -23.09 -6.25 9.27
C SER A 289 -24.14 -5.19 8.92
N GLY A 290 -24.11 -4.66 7.69
CA GLY A 290 -25.02 -3.58 7.26
C GLY A 290 -24.74 -2.23 7.97
N THR A 291 -23.67 -2.11 8.73
CA THR A 291 -23.20 -0.84 9.28
C THR A 291 -22.59 0.01 8.17
N LYS A 292 -23.01 1.28 8.14
CA LYS A 292 -22.44 2.26 7.21
C LYS A 292 -21.25 2.96 7.81
#